data_332eee865623fa2e0c7ddcbb8613e16d
#
_entry.id   332eee865623fa2e0c7ddcbb8613e16d
#
_cell.length_a   1.000
_cell.length_b   1.000
_cell.length_c   1.000
_cell.angle_alpha   90.00
_cell.angle_beta   90.00
_cell.angle_gamma   90.00
#
_symmetry.space_group_name_H-M   'P 1'
#
loop_
_entity.id
_entity.type
_entity.pdbx_description
1 polymer ?
#
loop_
_entity_poly.entity_id
_entity_poly.type
_entity_poly.pdbx_seq_one_letter_code
_entity_poly.pdbx_strand_id
1 'polypeptide(L)'
;STDSDHRGPPMVKLIALLRRRPGLGPEEFRAHWRDVHGPLIASTPELARHIVRYEQHPRHRPDALSGTDGVDGVAVQWFDSIDDFVAFISEPAYQELIAPDERRFLDIDAIEFVITEEPTVVIDGPGAASPGPAGPATGERS
;
A
#
# COMPACT_ATOMS: atom_id res chain seq x y z
N SER A 1 -28.40 -12.42 -4.58
CA SER A 1 -28.18 -12.56 -4.35
C SER A 1 -27.94 -12.69 -3.87
N THR A 2 -27.95 -12.82 -3.81
CA THR A 2 -27.83 -12.92 -3.20
C THR A 2 -26.78 -13.22 -2.79
N ASP A 3 -26.24 -13.88 -2.95
CA ASP A 3 -25.22 -14.32 -2.49
C ASP A 3 -24.15 -13.47 -2.69
N SER A 4 -24.08 -13.21 -3.57
CA SER A 4 -23.07 -12.46 -3.83
C SER A 4 -23.19 -11.44 -2.97
N ASP A 5 -24.18 -11.23 -2.81
CA ASP A 5 -24.38 -10.23 -2.10
C ASP A 5 -23.96 -10.48 -0.83
N HIS A 6 -23.72 -11.52 -0.53
CA HIS A 6 -23.40 -11.76 0.66
C HIS A 6 -22.07 -11.38 0.99
N ARG A 7 -21.35 -10.91 0.20
CA ARG A 7 -20.16 -10.54 0.56
C ARG A 7 -20.12 -9.41 1.41
N GLY A 8 -21.07 -8.82 1.78
CA GLY A 8 -21.08 -7.71 2.65
C GLY A 8 -20.60 -6.48 1.95
N PRO A 9 -20.17 -5.48 2.64
CA PRO A 9 -19.76 -4.22 2.04
C PRO A 9 -18.62 -4.42 1.08
N PRO A 10 -18.54 -3.58 0.08
CA PRO A 10 -17.44 -3.67 -0.85
C PRO A 10 -16.12 -3.40 -0.17
N MET A 11 -15.08 -4.05 -0.65
CA MET A 11 -13.76 -3.82 -0.16
C MET A 11 -13.30 -2.43 -0.51
N VAL A 12 -12.54 -1.80 0.35
CA VAL A 12 -11.99 -0.49 0.09
C VAL A 12 -10.48 -0.60 0.02
N LYS A 13 -9.86 0.37 -0.65
CA LYS A 13 -8.43 0.36 -0.86
C LYS A 13 -7.89 1.71 -0.45
N LEU A 14 -6.88 1.70 0.40
CA LEU A 14 -6.17 2.92 0.76
C LEU A 14 -4.97 3.04 -0.16
N ILE A 15 -4.83 4.17 -0.83
CA ILE A 15 -3.68 4.44 -1.68
C ILE A 15 -3.00 5.67 -1.11
N ALA A 16 -1.74 5.53 -0.73
CA ALA A 16 -0.99 6.62 -0.12
C ALA A 16 0.24 6.95 -0.95
N LEU A 17 0.45 8.24 -1.19
CA LEU A 17 1.61 8.73 -1.90
C LEU A 17 2.62 9.15 -0.84
N LEU A 18 3.76 8.48 -0.82
CA LEU A 18 4.74 8.67 0.24
C LEU A 18 5.94 9.47 -0.24
N ARG A 19 6.39 10.37 0.61
CA ARG A 19 7.59 11.14 0.34
C ARG A 19 8.56 10.90 1.48
N ARG A 20 9.85 10.74 1.16
CA ARG A 20 10.82 10.42 2.18
C ARG A 20 11.11 11.61 3.05
N ARG A 21 11.54 11.34 4.26
CA ARG A 21 11.90 12.38 5.20
C ARG A 21 13.04 13.21 4.64
N PRO A 22 13.02 14.52 4.83
CA PRO A 22 14.12 15.37 4.38
C PRO A 22 15.45 14.87 4.95
N GLY A 23 16.44 14.80 4.11
CA GLY A 23 17.76 14.33 4.53
C GLY A 23 17.97 12.85 4.35
N LEU A 24 16.92 12.09 4.05
CA LEU A 24 17.07 10.68 3.85
C LEU A 24 17.24 10.40 2.37
N GLY A 25 18.15 9.53 2.00
CA GLY A 25 18.33 9.19 0.60
C GLY A 25 17.26 8.25 0.08
N PRO A 26 17.09 8.16 -1.23
CA PRO A 26 16.05 7.29 -1.79
C PRO A 26 16.29 5.81 -1.49
N GLU A 27 17.52 5.36 -1.46
CA GLU A 27 17.76 3.95 -1.18
C GLU A 27 17.58 3.66 0.32
N GLU A 28 17.89 4.63 1.17
CA GLU A 28 17.65 4.47 2.59
C GLU A 28 16.14 4.39 2.86
N PHE A 29 15.36 5.21 2.14
CA PHE A 29 13.91 5.18 2.26
C PHE A 29 13.39 3.80 1.87
N ARG A 30 13.83 3.29 0.72
CA ARG A 30 13.35 2.00 0.24
C ARG A 30 13.70 0.87 1.19
N ALA A 31 14.92 0.89 1.71
CA ALA A 31 15.36 -0.18 2.61
C ALA A 31 14.56 -0.17 3.90
N HIS A 32 14.35 1.00 4.48
CA HIS A 32 13.59 1.08 5.72
C HIS A 32 12.13 0.64 5.50
N TRP A 33 11.55 1.12 4.42
CA TRP A 33 10.16 0.82 4.10
C TRP A 33 9.96 -0.69 3.93
N ARG A 34 10.83 -1.29 3.13
CA ARG A 34 10.73 -2.71 2.81
C ARG A 34 11.13 -3.61 3.98
N ASP A 35 12.24 -3.28 4.63
CA ASP A 35 12.84 -4.20 5.57
C ASP A 35 12.46 -3.95 7.03
N VAL A 36 11.96 -2.79 7.36
CA VAL A 36 11.60 -2.44 8.73
C VAL A 36 10.11 -2.16 8.86
N HIS A 37 9.61 -1.20 8.10
CA HIS A 37 8.23 -0.73 8.27
C HIS A 37 7.21 -1.79 7.88
N GLY A 38 7.38 -2.40 6.71
CA GLY A 38 6.47 -3.44 6.25
C GLY A 38 6.39 -4.61 7.20
N PRO A 39 7.54 -5.18 7.55
CA PRO A 39 7.54 -6.29 8.50
C PRO A 39 6.98 -5.93 9.87
N LEU A 40 7.16 -4.69 10.30
CA LEU A 40 6.62 -4.27 11.59
C LEU A 40 5.09 -4.36 11.59
N ILE A 41 4.45 -3.91 10.53
CA ILE A 41 3.00 -4.02 10.43
C ILE A 41 2.60 -5.48 10.30
N ALA A 42 3.27 -6.23 9.45
CA ALA A 42 2.90 -7.61 9.18
C ALA A 42 3.05 -8.49 10.41
N SER A 43 3.99 -8.17 11.29
CA SER A 43 4.24 -8.99 12.45
C SER A 43 3.51 -8.52 13.71
N THR A 44 2.67 -7.51 13.59
CA THR A 44 1.89 -7.02 14.72
C THR A 44 0.44 -7.48 14.52
N PRO A 45 0.02 -8.56 15.18
CA PRO A 45 -1.30 -9.13 14.90
C PRO A 45 -2.47 -8.17 15.10
N GLU A 46 -2.36 -7.25 16.06
CA GLU A 46 -3.42 -6.30 16.29
C GLU A 46 -3.65 -5.41 15.07
N LEU A 47 -2.63 -5.23 14.24
CA LEU A 47 -2.74 -4.40 13.06
C LEU A 47 -2.99 -5.26 11.83
N ALA A 48 -2.23 -6.32 11.67
CA ALA A 48 -2.32 -7.14 10.47
C ALA A 48 -3.71 -7.75 10.29
N ARG A 49 -4.41 -8.02 11.39
CA ARG A 49 -5.72 -8.65 11.29
C ARG A 49 -6.76 -7.80 10.58
N HIS A 50 -6.54 -6.50 10.47
CA HIS A 50 -7.50 -5.63 9.81
C HIS A 50 -7.20 -5.47 8.33
N ILE A 51 -6.04 -5.92 7.86
CA ILE A 51 -5.60 -5.68 6.49
C ILE A 51 -5.75 -6.94 5.67
N VAL A 52 -6.43 -6.83 4.53
CA VAL A 52 -6.60 -7.97 3.65
C VAL A 52 -5.35 -8.15 2.80
N ARG A 53 -4.75 -7.05 2.36
CA ARG A 53 -3.58 -7.12 1.50
C ARG A 53 -2.83 -5.81 1.62
N TYR A 54 -1.52 -5.84 1.56
CA TYR A 54 -0.70 -4.64 1.66
C TYR A 54 0.42 -4.78 0.63
N GLU A 55 0.56 -3.78 -0.22
CA GLU A 55 1.61 -3.75 -1.23
C GLU A 55 2.40 -2.48 -1.11
N GLN A 56 3.68 -2.57 -1.30
CA GLN A 56 4.57 -1.42 -1.35
C GLN A 56 5.04 -1.29 -2.80
N HIS A 57 4.79 -0.15 -3.42
CA HIS A 57 5.17 0.11 -4.80
C HIS A 57 6.25 1.18 -4.80
N PRO A 58 7.52 0.82 -4.89
CA PRO A 58 8.58 1.83 -4.92
C PRO A 58 8.58 2.55 -6.26
N ARG A 59 8.98 3.81 -6.24
CA ARG A 59 9.03 4.57 -7.46
C ARG A 59 9.97 3.90 -8.44
N HIS A 60 9.63 3.91 -9.70
CA HIS A 60 10.52 3.42 -10.74
C HIS A 60 11.81 4.25 -10.68
N ARG A 61 12.91 3.63 -10.97
CA ARG A 61 14.17 4.32 -10.91
C ARG A 61 14.15 5.57 -11.73
N PRO A 62 15.08 6.45 -11.58
CA PRO A 62 15.05 7.73 -12.24
C PRO A 62 14.69 7.59 -13.70
N ASP A 63 13.76 8.35 -14.14
CA ASP A 63 13.32 8.28 -15.50
C ASP A 63 12.99 9.66 -15.99
N ALA A 64 12.85 9.81 -17.29
CA ALA A 64 12.62 11.11 -17.87
C ALA A 64 11.18 11.54 -17.76
N LEU A 65 10.31 10.67 -17.32
CA LEU A 65 8.89 10.99 -17.31
C LEU A 65 8.41 11.50 -15.97
N SER A 66 9.18 11.31 -14.92
CA SER A 66 8.69 11.70 -13.64
C SER A 66 9.82 12.33 -12.87
N GLY A 67 9.56 12.69 -11.70
CA GLY A 67 10.64 13.11 -10.91
C GLY A 67 10.54 14.42 -10.23
N THR A 68 9.53 15.19 -10.47
CA THR A 68 9.46 16.46 -9.80
C THR A 68 8.40 16.49 -8.73
N ASP A 69 7.61 15.44 -8.59
CA ASP A 69 6.55 15.43 -7.60
C ASP A 69 7.07 15.05 -6.22
N GLY A 70 8.25 14.48 -6.14
CA GLY A 70 8.83 14.10 -4.86
C GLY A 70 8.28 12.81 -4.27
N VAL A 71 7.44 12.09 -4.99
CA VAL A 71 6.87 10.85 -4.46
C VAL A 71 7.88 9.74 -4.58
N ASP A 72 8.17 9.06 -3.49
CA ASP A 72 9.16 8.00 -3.47
C ASP A 72 8.54 6.61 -3.52
N GLY A 73 7.26 6.51 -3.26
CA GLY A 73 6.59 5.23 -3.35
C GLY A 73 5.11 5.37 -3.11
N VAL A 74 4.38 4.31 -3.40
CA VAL A 74 2.93 4.27 -3.22
C VAL A 74 2.60 3.05 -2.37
N ALA A 75 1.89 3.25 -1.29
CA ALA A 75 1.44 2.15 -0.46
C ALA A 75 -0.01 1.86 -0.82
N VAL A 76 -0.35 0.61 -0.99
CA VAL A 76 -1.72 0.21 -1.29
C VAL A 76 -2.14 -0.81 -0.27
N GLN A 77 -3.23 -0.55 0.43
CA GLN A 77 -3.71 -1.47 1.44
C GLN A 77 -5.19 -1.73 1.21
N TRP A 78 -5.59 -2.98 1.26
CA TRP A 78 -6.98 -3.37 1.08
C TRP A 78 -7.59 -3.71 2.43
N PHE A 79 -8.83 -3.23 2.64
CA PHE A 79 -9.58 -3.52 3.85
C PHE A 79 -10.96 -4.04 3.44
N ASP A 80 -11.56 -4.92 4.24
CA ASP A 80 -12.89 -5.42 3.92
C ASP A 80 -13.91 -4.30 3.92
N SER A 81 -13.72 -3.28 4.71
CA SER A 81 -14.64 -2.16 4.78
C SER A 81 -13.93 -0.93 5.32
N ILE A 82 -14.61 0.20 5.22
CA ILE A 82 -14.05 1.43 5.77
C ILE A 82 -13.94 1.30 7.28
N ASP A 83 -14.85 0.53 7.92
CA ASP A 83 -14.78 0.36 9.36
C ASP A 83 -13.51 -0.38 9.76
N ASP A 84 -13.04 -1.30 8.95
CA ASP A 84 -11.81 -2.01 9.24
C ASP A 84 -10.61 -1.08 9.12
N PHE A 85 -10.64 -0.15 8.17
CA PHE A 85 -9.57 0.84 8.08
C PHE A 85 -9.56 1.72 9.32
N VAL A 86 -10.74 2.17 9.77
CA VAL A 86 -10.82 3.00 10.96
C VAL A 86 -10.33 2.21 12.18
N ALA A 87 -10.69 0.93 12.26
CA ALA A 87 -10.24 0.09 13.36
C ALA A 87 -8.72 -0.05 13.35
N PHE A 88 -8.14 -0.19 12.16
CA PHE A 88 -6.70 -0.33 12.02
C PHE A 88 -5.97 0.90 12.56
N ILE A 89 -6.36 2.09 12.14
CA ILE A 89 -5.66 3.29 12.58
C ILE A 89 -5.99 3.64 14.03
N SER A 90 -7.02 3.04 14.60
CA SER A 90 -7.41 3.32 15.98
C SER A 90 -6.76 2.36 16.97
N GLU A 91 -6.05 1.35 16.51
CA GLU A 91 -5.39 0.43 17.43
C GLU A 91 -4.30 1.13 18.20
N PRO A 92 -4.22 0.92 19.50
CA PRO A 92 -3.11 1.50 20.26
C PRO A 92 -1.75 1.14 19.67
N ALA A 93 -1.62 -0.06 19.13
CA ALA A 93 -0.36 -0.48 18.52
C ALA A 93 0.06 0.41 17.37
N TYR A 94 -0.90 1.03 16.66
CA TYR A 94 -0.55 1.94 15.58
C TYR A 94 0.23 3.12 16.15
N GLN A 95 -0.28 3.74 17.20
CA GLN A 95 0.37 4.90 17.81
C GLN A 95 1.67 4.51 18.50
N GLU A 96 1.73 3.32 19.05
CA GLU A 96 2.91 2.92 19.79
C GLU A 96 4.04 2.43 18.91
N LEU A 97 3.73 1.80 17.80
CA LEU A 97 4.74 1.15 16.97
C LEU A 97 4.87 1.77 15.59
N ILE A 98 3.76 2.05 14.93
CA ILE A 98 3.80 2.45 13.53
C ILE A 98 4.05 3.94 13.37
N ALA A 99 3.34 4.77 14.12
CA ALA A 99 3.52 6.20 13.99
C ALA A 99 4.96 6.64 14.28
N PRO A 100 5.61 6.11 15.32
CA PRO A 100 7.01 6.47 15.52
C PRO A 100 7.91 6.01 14.38
N ASP A 101 7.61 4.84 13.79
CA ASP A 101 8.43 4.34 12.69
C ASP A 101 8.21 5.19 11.44
N GLU A 102 6.98 5.64 11.23
CA GLU A 102 6.71 6.51 10.08
C GLU A 102 7.57 7.76 10.15
N ARG A 103 7.73 8.31 11.33
CA ARG A 103 8.53 9.53 11.45
C ARG A 103 10.00 9.31 11.18
N ARG A 104 10.45 8.07 11.17
CA ARG A 104 11.85 7.79 10.91
C ARG A 104 12.19 7.88 9.43
N PHE A 105 11.22 7.68 8.56
CA PHE A 105 11.56 7.64 7.13
C PHE A 105 10.61 8.44 6.23
N LEU A 106 9.49 8.92 6.76
CA LEU A 106 8.53 9.65 5.95
C LEU A 106 8.46 11.12 6.31
N ASP A 107 8.14 11.94 5.32
CA ASP A 107 7.78 13.32 5.53
C ASP A 107 6.29 13.30 5.82
N ILE A 108 5.94 13.23 7.09
CA ILE A 108 4.56 13.03 7.51
C ILE A 108 3.62 14.08 6.96
N ASP A 109 4.06 15.33 6.92
CA ASP A 109 3.20 16.41 6.49
C ASP A 109 2.96 16.40 4.99
N ALA A 110 3.75 15.66 4.24
CA ALA A 110 3.63 15.61 2.80
C ALA A 110 2.94 14.36 2.29
N ILE A 111 2.46 13.49 3.17
CA ILE A 111 1.77 12.29 2.74
C ILE A 111 0.38 12.65 2.27
N GLU A 112 -0.01 12.09 1.13
CA GLU A 112 -1.36 12.25 0.61
C GLU A 112 -1.97 10.88 0.48
N PHE A 113 -3.25 10.75 0.75
CA PHE A 113 -3.87 9.46 0.55
C PHE A 113 -5.32 9.61 0.13
N VAL A 114 -5.86 8.55 -0.45
CA VAL A 114 -7.25 8.50 -0.88
C VAL A 114 -7.76 7.10 -0.62
N ILE A 115 -9.03 7.00 -0.26
CA ILE A 115 -9.69 5.72 -0.10
C ILE A 115 -10.54 5.50 -1.35
N THR A 116 -10.33 4.38 -2.01
CA THR A 116 -11.05 4.09 -3.26
C THR A 116 -11.93 2.87 -3.06
N GLU A 117 -12.88 2.70 -3.95
CA GLU A 117 -13.78 1.56 -3.91
C GLU A 117 -13.36 0.55 -4.96
N GLU A 118 -14.16 -0.43 -5.23
CA GLU A 118 -13.86 -1.43 -6.24
C GLU A 118 -13.58 -0.78 -7.58
N PRO A 119 -12.57 -1.21 -8.28
CA PRO A 119 -12.19 -0.56 -9.52
C PRO A 119 -13.10 -0.95 -10.66
N THR A 120 -13.16 -0.09 -11.66
CA THR A 120 -13.71 -0.47 -12.95
C THR A 120 -12.53 -0.93 -13.79
N VAL A 121 -12.58 -2.16 -14.26
CA VAL A 121 -11.50 -2.67 -15.08
C VAL A 121 -11.80 -2.33 -16.53
N VAL A 122 -11.00 -1.46 -17.13
CA VAL A 122 -11.23 -1.00 -18.49
C VAL A 122 -10.60 -1.95 -19.49
N ILE A 123 -9.41 -2.45 -19.21
CA ILE A 123 -8.76 -3.44 -20.05
C ILE A 123 -8.32 -4.56 -19.14
N ASP A 124 -8.71 -5.78 -19.43
CA ASP A 124 -8.39 -6.90 -18.59
C ASP A 124 -7.45 -7.81 -19.35
N GLY A 125 -6.21 -7.44 -19.45
CA GLY A 125 -5.22 -8.24 -20.15
C GLY A 125 -4.84 -9.46 -19.34
N PRO A 126 -4.16 -10.39 -19.95
CA PRO A 126 -3.82 -11.65 -19.30
C PRO A 126 -3.05 -11.47 -18.02
N GLY A 127 -2.13 -10.55 -17.99
CA GLY A 127 -1.36 -10.40 -16.80
C GLY A 127 -2.07 -9.74 -15.68
N ALA A 128 -3.08 -8.99 -15.98
CA ALA A 128 -3.74 -8.24 -14.95
C ALA A 128 -4.65 -9.07 -14.12
N ALA A 129 -5.04 -10.17 -14.60
CA ALA A 129 -6.01 -10.93 -13.88
C ALA A 129 -5.43 -11.63 -12.71
N SER A 130 -4.23 -11.89 -12.67
CA SER A 130 -3.77 -12.70 -11.66
C SER A 130 -2.61 -12.19 -10.98
N PRO A 131 -2.73 -11.79 -9.89
CA PRO A 131 -1.68 -11.27 -9.20
C PRO A 131 -0.77 -12.36 -8.88
N GLY A 132 -0.92 -13.31 -8.94
CA GLY A 132 -0.17 -14.24 -8.53
C GLY A 132 0.86 -14.60 -9.22
N PRO A 133 1.16 -15.48 -9.23
CA PRO A 133 2.20 -16.06 -9.63
C PRO A 133 2.44 -16.09 -10.92
N ALA A 134 2.17 -16.43 -11.45
CA ALA A 134 2.29 -16.48 -12.61
C ALA A 134 3.23 -15.92 -13.21
N GLY A 135 3.65 -15.48 -12.96
CA GLY A 135 4.46 -14.87 -13.56
C GLY A 135 4.96 -15.22 -14.73
N PRO A 136 5.39 -15.86 -14.92
CA PRO A 136 6.09 -16.12 -15.96
C PRO A 136 5.60 -15.89 -17.16
N ALA A 137 4.94 -16.26 -17.31
CA ALA A 137 4.47 -16.22 -18.46
C ALA A 137 4.63 -15.07 -19.05
N THR A 138 4.73 -14.45 -18.60
CA THR A 138 4.79 -13.34 -19.07
C THR A 138 5.60 -13.03 -20.06
N GLY A 139 6.38 -13.43 -20.05
CA GLY A 139 7.14 -12.97 -20.92
C GLY A 139 6.67 -12.97 -22.21
N GLU A 140 6.04 -13.61 -22.56
CA GLU A 140 5.68 -13.67 -23.78
C GLU A 140 4.84 -12.79 -24.27
N ARG A 141 4.49 -12.19 -23.82
CA ARG A 141 3.65 -11.40 -24.24
C ARG A 141 4.20 -10.51 -24.96
N SER A 142 4.71 -10.39 -25.21
CA SER A 142 5.18 -9.45 -25.85
C SER A 142 4.62 -8.86 -26.43
#